data_5c18e699bcdd229d5cc16120f02738a2
#
_entry.id   5c18e699bcdd229d5cc16120f02738a2
#
_cell.length_a   1.000
_cell.length_b   1.000
_cell.length_c   1.000
_cell.angle_alpha   90.00
_cell.angle_beta   90.00
_cell.angle_gamma   90.00
#
_symmetry.space_group_name_H-M   'P 1'
#
loop_
_entity.id
_entity.type
_entity.pdbx_description
1 polymer ?
#
loop_
_entity_poly.entity_id
_entity_poly.type
_entity_poly.pdbx_seq_one_letter_code
_entity_poly.pdbx_strand_id
1 'polypeptide(L)'
;MGIRRQAGQERSWPAIHWQTPSLVIAIITLVTVTGAVLSDAPRWPFKAVPSNSQSSNAITFGPRPPDATPWPATASSPPPGRWMMQNSAVSAMLVDISCADASHCIAVGAAGLIVSTADAGNTWSPGHSGTTHPLAGVSCPSPTVCYAVSNSGELFKTGNAGLTWTISTLRNRMPLAISCPTTADCLTADGFETHDGGGSWQQASRIGALNVACPVSSRCYAVRNQLDHGVILGRNGGGWTLQTVTPYFLNAVLCTSVNTCVAVGGGASGSNILTTGDGRSWTVRQHEAIRQTLLDVGCATGNTCFVVDGTANVLATTDQGQTWAWQSTGLVGSLYAISCPASDSCFAVGAGPAATGGGLVAHYQAAMTR
;
A
#
# COMPACT_ATOMS: atom_id res chain seq x y z
N MET A 1 27.77 5.90 64.29
CA MET A 1 28.43 6.01 62.97
C MET A 1 27.38 5.83 61.91
N GLY A 2 26.92 6.95 61.33
CA GLY A 2 25.85 6.97 60.34
C GLY A 2 26.42 6.98 58.94
N ILE A 3 25.90 6.12 58.09
CA ILE A 3 26.20 6.11 56.66
C ILE A 3 25.05 6.79 55.92
N ARG A 4 25.32 7.97 55.34
CA ARG A 4 24.42 8.71 54.46
C ARG A 4 24.36 7.99 53.12
N ARG A 5 23.15 7.68 52.64
CA ARG A 5 22.88 7.30 51.24
C ARG A 5 22.74 8.59 50.40
N GLN A 6 23.58 8.71 49.39
CA GLN A 6 23.43 9.74 48.35
C GLN A 6 22.31 9.34 47.38
N ALA A 7 21.39 10.27 47.11
CA ALA A 7 20.37 10.14 46.14
C ALA A 7 20.96 10.29 44.71
N GLY A 8 20.69 9.32 43.87
CA GLY A 8 21.07 9.33 42.46
C GLY A 8 20.20 10.31 41.67
N GLN A 9 20.86 11.14 40.88
CA GLN A 9 20.30 12.15 40.01
C GLN A 9 19.68 11.45 38.80
N GLU A 10 18.35 11.47 38.68
CA GLU A 10 17.61 11.05 37.47
C GLU A 10 17.88 12.07 36.35
N ARG A 11 18.52 11.61 35.29
CA ARG A 11 18.63 12.38 34.02
C ARG A 11 17.31 12.29 33.29
N SER A 12 16.58 13.39 33.24
CA SER A 12 15.42 13.56 32.38
C SER A 12 15.87 13.62 30.91
N TRP A 13 15.36 12.71 30.09
CA TRP A 13 15.50 12.77 28.63
C TRP A 13 14.47 13.76 28.07
N PRO A 14 14.82 14.59 27.09
CA PRO A 14 13.84 15.50 26.47
C PRO A 14 12.79 14.68 25.72
N ALA A 15 11.52 15.09 25.88
CA ALA A 15 10.40 14.54 25.16
C ALA A 15 10.56 14.82 23.66
N ILE A 16 10.69 13.77 22.85
CA ILE A 16 10.69 13.87 21.40
C ILE A 16 9.24 14.07 20.96
N HIS A 17 8.92 15.25 20.49
CA HIS A 17 7.65 15.54 19.82
C HIS A 17 7.55 14.72 18.53
N TRP A 18 6.62 13.77 18.51
CA TRP A 18 6.26 13.01 17.33
C TRP A 18 5.41 13.91 16.41
N GLN A 19 5.98 14.35 15.30
CA GLN A 19 5.17 14.85 14.19
C GLN A 19 4.67 13.63 13.42
N THR A 20 3.34 13.49 13.31
CA THR A 20 2.64 12.45 12.59
C THR A 20 2.96 12.51 11.08
N PRO A 21 3.16 11.38 10.40
CA PRO A 21 3.40 11.36 8.95
C PRO A 21 2.11 11.76 8.20
N SER A 22 2.14 12.94 7.60
CA SER A 22 0.97 13.58 6.97
C SER A 22 0.63 13.06 5.56
N LEU A 23 1.30 12.05 5.02
CA LEU A 23 1.19 11.74 3.59
C LEU A 23 0.04 10.79 3.23
N VAL A 24 -0.28 9.82 4.07
CA VAL A 24 -1.42 8.91 3.80
C VAL A 24 -2.75 9.62 4.09
N ILE A 25 -2.76 10.55 5.05
CA ILE A 25 -3.92 11.41 5.32
C ILE A 25 -4.13 12.43 4.19
N ALA A 26 -3.08 12.87 3.49
CA ALA A 26 -3.19 13.79 2.36
C ALA A 26 -3.86 13.16 1.12
N ILE A 27 -3.69 11.85 0.88
CA ILE A 27 -4.37 11.17 -0.23
C ILE A 27 -5.86 11.01 0.05
N ILE A 28 -6.25 10.77 1.29
CA ILE A 28 -7.66 10.67 1.70
C ILE A 28 -8.33 12.06 1.76
N THR A 29 -7.60 13.14 2.07
CA THR A 29 -8.16 14.51 2.16
C THR A 29 -8.18 15.26 0.84
N LEU A 30 -7.37 14.90 -0.17
CA LEU A 30 -7.36 15.61 -1.47
C LEU A 30 -8.57 15.26 -2.36
N VAL A 31 -9.28 14.15 -2.11
CA VAL A 31 -10.46 13.74 -2.87
C VAL A 31 -11.77 14.36 -2.36
N THR A 32 -11.77 14.99 -1.16
CA THR A 32 -13.00 15.51 -0.53
C THR A 32 -13.23 17.03 -0.69
N VAL A 33 -12.45 17.77 -1.49
CA VAL A 33 -12.53 19.24 -1.57
C VAL A 33 -13.33 19.77 -2.77
N THR A 34 -14.00 18.96 -3.56
CA THR A 34 -14.94 19.49 -4.59
C THR A 34 -16.33 18.92 -4.43
N GLY A 35 -17.14 19.62 -3.65
CA GLY A 35 -18.60 19.62 -3.79
C GLY A 35 -19.41 18.80 -2.82
N ALA A 36 -19.80 19.38 -1.68
CA ALA A 36 -21.18 19.44 -1.18
C ALA A 36 -21.21 20.20 0.15
N VAL A 37 -22.05 21.20 0.23
CA VAL A 37 -22.44 21.91 1.44
C VAL A 37 -23.32 20.97 2.27
N LEU A 38 -22.86 20.54 3.45
CA LEU A 38 -23.71 20.08 4.53
C LEU A 38 -23.18 20.61 5.87
N SER A 39 -24.06 21.26 6.57
CA SER A 39 -23.96 21.88 7.87
C SER A 39 -23.68 20.87 8.98
N ASP A 40 -22.94 21.36 10.00
CA ASP A 40 -22.72 20.76 11.32
C ASP A 40 -21.65 19.66 11.46
N ALA A 41 -20.38 20.12 11.51
CA ALA A 41 -19.29 19.40 12.16
C ALA A 41 -18.50 20.33 13.08
N PRO A 42 -17.95 19.87 14.21
CA PRO A 42 -17.29 20.74 15.22
C PRO A 42 -16.01 21.35 14.67
N ARG A 43 -15.88 22.66 14.85
CA ARG A 43 -14.74 23.46 14.41
C ARG A 43 -13.53 23.22 15.31
N TRP A 44 -12.43 22.75 14.73
CA TRP A 44 -11.09 22.80 15.32
C TRP A 44 -10.42 24.12 14.92
N PRO A 45 -9.70 24.81 15.84
CA PRO A 45 -9.13 26.11 15.55
C PRO A 45 -7.78 25.99 14.84
N PHE A 46 -7.74 26.12 13.53
CA PHE A 46 -6.51 26.47 12.82
C PHE A 46 -6.46 27.97 12.59
N LYS A 47 -5.42 28.63 13.11
CA LYS A 47 -5.12 30.03 12.79
C LYS A 47 -4.76 30.11 11.30
N ALA A 48 -5.51 30.90 10.56
CA ALA A 48 -5.23 31.22 9.17
C ALA A 48 -3.92 32.01 9.05
N VAL A 49 -3.04 31.56 8.17
CA VAL A 49 -1.90 32.32 7.66
C VAL A 49 -2.45 33.24 6.56
N PRO A 50 -2.12 34.53 6.55
CA PRO A 50 -2.67 35.48 5.56
C PRO A 50 -2.17 35.16 4.16
N SER A 51 -3.12 34.97 3.24
CA SER A 51 -2.88 34.81 1.81
C SER A 51 -2.43 36.14 1.22
N ASN A 52 -1.19 36.22 0.76
CA ASN A 52 -0.73 37.32 -0.08
C ASN A 52 -1.16 37.03 -1.53
N SER A 53 -2.14 37.78 -2.01
CA SER A 53 -2.64 37.72 -3.37
C SER A 53 -1.60 38.29 -4.35
N GLN A 54 -0.94 37.43 -5.13
CA GLN A 54 -0.29 37.88 -6.38
C GLN A 54 -0.61 36.89 -7.50
N SER A 55 -1.28 37.47 -8.49
CA SER A 55 -1.41 37.12 -9.91
C SER A 55 -1.27 35.66 -10.34
N SER A 56 -2.39 35.15 -10.86
CA SER A 56 -2.49 33.97 -11.73
C SER A 56 -1.58 34.10 -12.96
N ASN A 57 -0.39 33.52 -12.91
CA ASN A 57 0.36 33.20 -14.12
C ASN A 57 0.02 31.77 -14.50
N ALA A 58 -0.71 31.62 -15.60
CA ALA A 58 -0.89 30.35 -16.28
C ALA A 58 0.50 29.75 -16.55
N ILE A 59 0.78 28.58 -15.96
CA ILE A 59 1.99 27.81 -16.27
C ILE A 59 1.78 27.22 -17.66
N THR A 60 2.27 27.93 -18.69
CA THR A 60 2.48 27.36 -20.00
C THR A 60 3.61 26.35 -19.89
N PHE A 61 3.29 25.07 -20.10
CA PHE A 61 4.31 24.03 -20.27
C PHE A 61 5.16 24.40 -21.47
N GLY A 62 6.42 24.79 -21.22
CA GLY A 62 7.41 25.03 -22.28
C GLY A 62 7.71 23.75 -23.03
N PRO A 63 8.26 23.87 -24.27
CA PRO A 63 8.64 22.70 -25.05
C PRO A 63 9.64 21.84 -24.29
N ARG A 64 9.46 20.51 -24.41
CA ARG A 64 10.31 19.47 -23.83
C ARG A 64 11.79 19.79 -24.04
N PRO A 65 12.67 19.71 -23.01
CA PRO A 65 14.10 19.83 -23.20
C PRO A 65 14.60 18.79 -24.19
N PRO A 66 15.52 19.14 -25.13
CA PRO A 66 15.96 18.22 -26.18
C PRO A 66 16.89 17.08 -25.72
N ASP A 67 17.28 17.02 -24.45
CA ASP A 67 18.30 16.09 -23.94
C ASP A 67 17.77 15.04 -22.95
N ALA A 68 16.52 14.59 -23.11
CA ALA A 68 16.16 13.31 -22.53
C ALA A 68 16.83 12.22 -23.39
N THR A 69 17.92 11.64 -22.90
CA THR A 69 18.50 10.42 -23.49
C THR A 69 17.37 9.45 -23.80
N PRO A 70 17.30 8.93 -25.05
CA PRO A 70 16.28 7.94 -25.37
C PRO A 70 16.42 6.78 -24.39
N TRP A 71 15.31 6.33 -23.84
CA TRP A 71 15.19 5.09 -23.11
C TRP A 71 16.03 4.00 -23.81
N PRO A 72 16.84 3.19 -23.09
CA PRO A 72 17.58 2.12 -23.73
C PRO A 72 16.60 1.25 -24.50
N ALA A 73 16.90 1.03 -25.77
CA ALA A 73 16.04 0.37 -26.75
C ALA A 73 15.73 -1.12 -26.50
N THR A 74 15.87 -1.58 -25.25
CA THR A 74 15.62 -2.95 -24.79
C THR A 74 14.67 -3.00 -23.61
N ALA A 75 13.74 -2.05 -23.48
CA ALA A 75 12.63 -2.21 -22.54
C ALA A 75 11.84 -3.48 -22.95
N SER A 76 11.67 -4.41 -22.00
CA SER A 76 10.80 -5.57 -22.24
C SER A 76 9.43 -5.06 -22.69
N SER A 77 8.87 -5.65 -23.73
CA SER A 77 7.48 -5.32 -24.08
C SER A 77 6.60 -5.69 -22.88
N PRO A 78 5.61 -4.86 -22.52
CA PRO A 78 4.68 -5.22 -21.47
C PRO A 78 4.03 -6.58 -21.80
N PRO A 79 3.70 -7.40 -20.79
CA PRO A 79 3.08 -8.69 -21.04
C PRO A 79 1.81 -8.49 -21.87
N PRO A 80 1.59 -9.32 -22.91
CA PRO A 80 0.40 -9.19 -23.74
C PRO A 80 -0.84 -9.50 -22.92
N GLY A 81 -1.77 -8.55 -22.86
CA GLY A 81 -3.01 -8.67 -22.09
C GLY A 81 -3.73 -7.34 -22.01
N ARG A 82 -4.87 -7.34 -21.37
CA ARG A 82 -5.68 -6.12 -21.21
C ARG A 82 -6.27 -5.99 -19.82
N TRP A 83 -6.43 -4.76 -19.40
CA TRP A 83 -7.16 -4.38 -18.21
C TRP A 83 -8.63 -4.17 -18.57
N MET A 84 -9.54 -4.72 -17.78
CA MET A 84 -10.97 -4.57 -17.94
C MET A 84 -11.56 -4.09 -16.62
N MET A 85 -12.40 -3.03 -16.71
CA MET A 85 -13.16 -2.57 -15.56
C MET A 85 -14.22 -3.62 -15.21
N GLN A 86 -14.34 -3.91 -13.92
CA GLN A 86 -15.38 -4.78 -13.37
C GLN A 86 -16.37 -3.98 -12.53
N ASN A 87 -17.60 -4.46 -12.45
CA ASN A 87 -18.61 -3.86 -11.60
C ASN A 87 -18.34 -4.28 -10.14
N SER A 88 -17.80 -3.36 -9.34
CA SER A 88 -17.52 -3.56 -7.93
C SER A 88 -18.76 -3.59 -7.04
N ALA A 89 -19.92 -3.22 -7.57
CA ALA A 89 -21.21 -3.07 -6.86
C ALA A 89 -21.16 -2.09 -5.65
N VAL A 90 -20.14 -1.23 -5.55
CA VAL A 90 -19.97 -0.30 -4.42
C VAL A 90 -19.70 1.13 -4.87
N SER A 91 -20.17 2.09 -4.06
CA SER A 91 -20.07 3.52 -4.33
C SER A 91 -18.90 4.21 -3.61
N ALA A 92 -18.19 3.53 -2.72
CA ALA A 92 -17.05 4.09 -2.00
C ALA A 92 -15.72 3.51 -2.51
N MET A 93 -14.64 4.31 -2.38
CA MET A 93 -13.31 3.90 -2.84
C MET A 93 -12.80 2.64 -2.13
N LEU A 94 -12.08 1.81 -2.88
CA LEU A 94 -11.32 0.68 -2.38
C LEU A 94 -9.85 1.09 -2.26
N VAL A 95 -9.18 0.67 -1.19
CA VAL A 95 -7.79 1.12 -0.89
C VAL A 95 -6.79 -0.02 -0.88
N ASP A 96 -7.24 -1.26 -0.64
CA ASP A 96 -6.37 -2.43 -0.66
C ASP A 96 -7.10 -3.68 -1.14
N ILE A 97 -6.34 -4.64 -1.67
CA ILE A 97 -6.85 -5.92 -2.19
C ILE A 97 -5.87 -7.05 -1.93
N SER A 98 -6.39 -8.19 -1.52
CA SER A 98 -5.63 -9.43 -1.41
C SER A 98 -6.38 -10.59 -2.03
N CYS A 99 -5.71 -11.31 -2.92
CA CYS A 99 -6.22 -12.53 -3.55
C CYS A 99 -5.48 -13.75 -3.01
N ALA A 100 -6.21 -14.68 -2.42
CA ALA A 100 -5.65 -15.95 -1.96
C ALA A 100 -5.33 -16.90 -3.12
N ASP A 101 -6.10 -16.81 -4.19
CA ASP A 101 -5.91 -17.51 -5.47
C ASP A 101 -6.60 -16.73 -6.60
N ALA A 102 -6.58 -17.27 -7.82
CA ALA A 102 -7.15 -16.61 -8.99
C ALA A 102 -8.67 -16.39 -8.91
N SER A 103 -9.38 -17.10 -8.04
CA SER A 103 -10.84 -17.02 -7.89
C SER A 103 -11.27 -16.19 -6.69
N HIS A 104 -10.48 -16.19 -5.60
CA HIS A 104 -10.88 -15.64 -4.31
C HIS A 104 -10.07 -14.40 -3.98
N CYS A 105 -10.74 -13.25 -4.00
CA CYS A 105 -10.15 -11.98 -3.58
C CYS A 105 -11.08 -11.24 -2.61
N ILE A 106 -10.46 -10.47 -1.72
CA ILE A 106 -11.15 -9.51 -0.85
C ILE A 106 -10.50 -8.15 -1.05
N ALA A 107 -11.31 -7.12 -1.30
CA ALA A 107 -10.88 -5.74 -1.31
C ALA A 107 -11.58 -4.95 -0.19
N VAL A 108 -10.87 -3.99 0.38
CA VAL A 108 -11.30 -3.18 1.51
C VAL A 108 -11.18 -1.69 1.21
N GLY A 109 -11.93 -0.86 1.94
CA GLY A 109 -11.91 0.56 1.64
C GLY A 109 -12.56 1.48 2.66
N ALA A 110 -13.02 2.61 2.18
CA ALA A 110 -13.62 3.67 2.97
C ALA A 110 -14.87 3.19 3.70
N ALA A 111 -15.17 3.81 4.85
CA ALA A 111 -16.37 3.54 5.66
C ALA A 111 -16.58 2.07 6.06
N GLY A 112 -15.48 1.34 6.30
CA GLY A 112 -15.53 -0.07 6.68
C GLY A 112 -15.95 -1.01 5.53
N LEU A 113 -15.87 -0.54 4.29
CA LEU A 113 -16.29 -1.30 3.12
C LEU A 113 -15.41 -2.53 2.92
N ILE A 114 -16.07 -3.65 2.63
CA ILE A 114 -15.46 -4.88 2.16
C ILE A 114 -16.23 -5.34 0.93
N VAL A 115 -15.52 -5.82 -0.08
CA VAL A 115 -16.10 -6.57 -1.20
C VAL A 115 -15.31 -7.83 -1.44
N SER A 116 -15.96 -8.91 -1.82
CA SER A 116 -15.33 -10.19 -2.09
C SER A 116 -15.80 -10.79 -3.40
N THR A 117 -14.93 -11.59 -4.02
CA THR A 117 -15.26 -12.45 -5.15
C THR A 117 -14.80 -13.89 -4.85
N ALA A 118 -15.50 -14.85 -5.41
CA ALA A 118 -15.16 -16.28 -5.38
C ALA A 118 -15.23 -16.89 -6.80
N ASP A 119 -15.35 -16.06 -7.83
CA ASP A 119 -15.54 -16.46 -9.22
C ASP A 119 -14.62 -15.72 -10.20
N ALA A 120 -13.38 -15.41 -9.75
CA ALA A 120 -12.38 -14.69 -10.53
C ALA A 120 -12.85 -13.28 -10.95
N GLY A 121 -13.63 -12.60 -10.07
CA GLY A 121 -14.10 -11.25 -10.29
C GLY A 121 -15.27 -11.12 -11.26
N ASN A 122 -15.89 -12.23 -11.71
CA ASN A 122 -17.12 -12.14 -12.52
C ASN A 122 -18.24 -11.48 -11.73
N THR A 123 -18.30 -11.75 -10.43
CA THR A 123 -19.19 -11.05 -9.48
C THR A 123 -18.43 -10.59 -8.24
N TRP A 124 -18.80 -9.41 -7.73
CA TRP A 124 -18.29 -8.86 -6.48
C TRP A 124 -19.46 -8.66 -5.52
N SER A 125 -19.35 -9.19 -4.32
CA SER A 125 -20.37 -9.15 -3.28
C SER A 125 -19.95 -8.19 -2.17
N PRO A 126 -20.75 -7.14 -1.88
CA PRO A 126 -20.50 -6.27 -0.73
C PRO A 126 -20.66 -7.04 0.59
N GLY A 127 -19.75 -6.82 1.51
CA GLY A 127 -19.77 -7.32 2.88
C GLY A 127 -19.75 -6.19 3.89
N HIS A 128 -19.96 -6.53 5.15
CA HIS A 128 -19.95 -5.59 6.27
C HIS A 128 -18.85 -5.96 7.26
N SER A 129 -17.92 -5.04 7.49
CA SER A 129 -16.89 -5.21 8.52
C SER A 129 -17.42 -5.09 9.95
N GLY A 130 -18.57 -4.42 10.15
CA GLY A 130 -19.11 -4.07 11.46
C GLY A 130 -18.57 -2.73 12.01
N THR A 131 -17.74 -2.01 11.25
CA THR A 131 -17.25 -0.66 11.57
C THR A 131 -17.57 0.34 10.47
N THR A 132 -17.56 1.62 10.81
CA THR A 132 -17.58 2.73 9.84
C THR A 132 -16.21 3.36 9.62
N HIS A 133 -15.18 2.89 10.34
CA HIS A 133 -13.81 3.36 10.14
C HIS A 133 -13.24 2.83 8.81
N PRO A 134 -12.47 3.62 8.08
CA PRO A 134 -11.81 3.15 6.88
C PRO A 134 -10.88 1.97 7.17
N LEU A 135 -10.99 0.92 6.37
CA LEU A 135 -10.05 -0.19 6.36
C LEU A 135 -8.83 0.22 5.53
N ALA A 136 -7.64 -0.10 6.02
CA ALA A 136 -6.36 0.37 5.47
C ALA A 136 -5.56 -0.74 4.77
N GLY A 137 -5.77 -2.01 5.18
CA GLY A 137 -5.03 -3.13 4.62
C GLY A 137 -5.77 -4.45 4.78
N VAL A 138 -5.51 -5.39 3.86
CA VAL A 138 -6.08 -6.75 3.88
C VAL A 138 -5.03 -7.77 3.46
N SER A 139 -5.04 -8.97 4.06
CA SER A 139 -4.18 -10.09 3.70
C SER A 139 -4.95 -11.40 3.81
N CYS A 140 -4.98 -12.18 2.73
CA CYS A 140 -5.70 -13.44 2.61
C CYS A 140 -4.73 -14.61 2.43
N PRO A 141 -4.25 -15.25 3.50
CA PRO A 141 -3.37 -16.42 3.41
C PRO A 141 -4.07 -17.68 2.89
N SER A 142 -5.40 -17.70 2.80
CA SER A 142 -6.17 -18.78 2.18
C SER A 142 -7.50 -18.26 1.65
N PRO A 143 -8.21 -19.00 0.78
CA PRO A 143 -9.50 -18.59 0.23
C PRO A 143 -10.57 -18.29 1.27
N THR A 144 -10.50 -18.91 2.43
CA THR A 144 -11.49 -18.73 3.51
C THR A 144 -11.04 -17.84 4.65
N VAL A 145 -9.72 -17.74 4.88
CA VAL A 145 -9.16 -16.97 6.00
C VAL A 145 -8.50 -15.70 5.48
N CYS A 146 -9.02 -14.56 5.92
CA CYS A 146 -8.40 -13.25 5.66
C CYS A 146 -8.37 -12.41 6.94
N TYR A 147 -7.44 -11.46 6.95
CA TYR A 147 -7.26 -10.47 8.00
C TYR A 147 -7.30 -9.08 7.38
N ALA A 148 -7.93 -8.13 8.07
CA ALA A 148 -7.91 -6.73 7.67
C ALA A 148 -7.62 -5.83 8.87
N VAL A 149 -7.15 -4.62 8.60
CA VAL A 149 -6.85 -3.61 9.61
C VAL A 149 -7.54 -2.30 9.27
N SER A 150 -8.05 -1.60 10.29
CA SER A 150 -8.51 -0.22 10.14
C SER A 150 -7.44 0.78 10.58
N ASN A 151 -7.52 1.99 10.08
CA ASN A 151 -6.68 3.09 10.53
C ASN A 151 -7.00 3.57 11.96
N SER A 152 -7.99 2.95 12.62
CA SER A 152 -8.40 3.21 14.03
C SER A 152 -7.89 2.14 15.00
N GLY A 153 -7.09 1.17 14.53
CA GLY A 153 -6.53 0.11 15.35
C GLY A 153 -7.42 -1.12 15.51
N GLU A 154 -8.44 -1.27 14.68
CA GLU A 154 -9.25 -2.48 14.67
C GLU A 154 -8.61 -3.53 13.77
N LEU A 155 -8.63 -4.76 14.23
CA LEU A 155 -8.17 -5.95 13.53
C LEU A 155 -9.38 -6.85 13.26
N PHE A 156 -9.52 -7.24 12.02
CA PHE A 156 -10.62 -8.06 11.54
C PHE A 156 -10.09 -9.40 11.08
N LYS A 157 -10.82 -10.47 11.38
CA LYS A 157 -10.56 -11.81 10.88
C LYS A 157 -11.85 -12.43 10.34
N THR A 158 -11.75 -13.04 9.18
CA THR A 158 -12.77 -13.95 8.66
C THR A 158 -12.22 -15.36 8.57
N GLY A 159 -13.07 -16.37 8.72
CA GLY A 159 -12.78 -17.78 8.48
C GLY A 159 -13.70 -18.38 7.42
N ASN A 160 -14.52 -17.54 6.75
CA ASN A 160 -15.55 -17.98 5.80
C ASN A 160 -15.62 -17.07 4.56
N ALA A 161 -14.45 -16.73 4.00
CA ALA A 161 -14.30 -15.94 2.77
C ALA A 161 -14.96 -14.55 2.83
N GLY A 162 -14.97 -13.91 4.00
CA GLY A 162 -15.50 -12.55 4.16
C GLY A 162 -17.01 -12.47 4.45
N LEU A 163 -17.70 -13.59 4.61
CA LEU A 163 -19.13 -13.58 4.95
C LEU A 163 -19.40 -13.01 6.34
N THR A 164 -18.53 -13.31 7.30
CA THR A 164 -18.57 -12.74 8.66
C THR A 164 -17.18 -12.40 9.15
N TRP A 165 -17.09 -11.37 10.00
CA TRP A 165 -15.83 -10.89 10.55
C TRP A 165 -15.88 -10.82 12.08
N THR A 166 -14.84 -11.25 12.74
CA THR A 166 -14.58 -11.02 14.16
C THR A 166 -13.66 -9.83 14.31
N ILE A 167 -13.88 -9.00 15.35
CA ILE A 167 -13.15 -7.75 15.55
C ILE A 167 -12.37 -7.84 16.86
N SER A 168 -11.09 -7.48 16.79
CA SER A 168 -10.22 -7.20 17.95
C SER A 168 -9.73 -5.76 17.84
N THR A 169 -9.25 -5.16 18.93
CA THR A 169 -8.80 -3.77 18.91
C THR A 169 -7.44 -3.61 19.54
N LEU A 170 -6.51 -3.00 18.79
CA LEU A 170 -5.23 -2.53 19.29
C LEU A 170 -5.39 -1.09 19.79
N ARG A 171 -5.32 -0.89 21.10
CA ARG A 171 -5.50 0.43 21.71
C ARG A 171 -4.40 1.42 21.28
N ASN A 172 -4.80 2.62 20.85
CA ASN A 172 -3.90 3.71 20.46
C ASN A 172 -2.93 3.30 19.32
N ARG A 173 -3.44 2.58 18.31
CA ARG A 173 -2.69 2.11 17.16
C ARG A 173 -3.40 2.49 15.86
N MET A 174 -2.61 2.62 14.80
CA MET A 174 -3.07 2.95 13.46
C MET A 174 -2.31 2.10 12.44
N PRO A 175 -2.56 0.78 12.40
CA PRO A 175 -1.90 -0.06 11.41
C PRO A 175 -2.37 0.32 10.00
N LEU A 176 -1.42 0.53 9.09
CA LEU A 176 -1.70 0.93 7.71
C LEU A 176 -1.69 -0.26 6.74
N ALA A 177 -1.04 -1.35 7.13
CA ALA A 177 -0.97 -2.57 6.33
C ALA A 177 -0.82 -3.80 7.25
N ILE A 178 -1.11 -4.96 6.68
CA ILE A 178 -0.97 -6.26 7.32
C ILE A 178 -0.45 -7.28 6.31
N SER A 179 0.43 -8.17 6.75
CA SER A 179 0.92 -9.29 5.94
C SER A 179 0.84 -10.59 6.73
N CYS A 180 0.15 -11.58 6.17
CA CYS A 180 -0.07 -12.88 6.79
C CYS A 180 0.53 -13.98 5.90
N PRO A 181 1.75 -14.46 6.18
CA PRO A 181 2.34 -15.57 5.43
C PRO A 181 1.63 -16.90 5.64
N THR A 182 0.89 -17.05 6.72
CA THR A 182 0.07 -18.25 7.02
C THR A 182 -1.26 -17.84 7.65
N THR A 183 -2.17 -18.79 7.82
CA THR A 183 -3.43 -18.56 8.54
C THR A 183 -3.25 -18.36 10.05
N ALA A 184 -2.07 -18.67 10.61
CA ALA A 184 -1.74 -18.50 12.01
C ALA A 184 -0.88 -17.25 12.26
N ASP A 185 0.00 -16.90 11.31
CA ASP A 185 0.98 -15.84 11.49
C ASP A 185 0.62 -14.60 10.68
N CYS A 186 0.54 -13.47 11.36
CA CYS A 186 0.41 -12.16 10.73
C CYS A 186 1.29 -11.12 11.41
N LEU A 187 1.68 -10.09 10.64
CA LEU A 187 2.40 -8.92 11.12
C LEU A 187 1.74 -7.65 10.57
N THR A 188 1.47 -6.69 11.44
CA THR A 188 0.99 -5.36 11.05
C THR A 188 2.16 -4.39 10.82
N ALA A 189 1.95 -3.36 10.01
CA ALA A 189 2.96 -2.36 9.68
C ALA A 189 3.42 -1.53 10.90
N ASP A 190 2.66 -1.49 11.99
CA ASP A 190 3.05 -0.86 13.26
C ASP A 190 3.73 -1.84 14.24
N GLY A 191 3.90 -3.11 13.84
CA GLY A 191 4.74 -4.10 14.52
C GLY A 191 4.03 -4.98 15.55
N PHE A 192 2.70 -5.16 15.42
CA PHE A 192 1.97 -6.20 16.13
C PHE A 192 1.96 -7.50 15.33
N GLU A 193 2.16 -8.61 16.02
CA GLU A 193 2.13 -9.94 15.41
C GLU A 193 1.25 -10.91 16.19
N THR A 194 0.72 -11.88 15.47
CA THR A 194 0.01 -13.04 15.99
C THR A 194 0.65 -14.31 15.44
N HIS A 195 0.61 -15.39 16.24
CA HIS A 195 1.06 -16.73 15.87
C HIS A 195 -0.01 -17.79 16.15
N ASP A 196 -1.19 -17.35 16.56
CA ASP A 196 -2.35 -18.19 16.92
C ASP A 196 -3.60 -17.87 16.07
N GLY A 197 -3.37 -17.28 14.90
CA GLY A 197 -4.44 -16.94 13.99
C GLY A 197 -5.32 -15.78 14.47
N GLY A 198 -4.73 -14.82 15.18
CA GLY A 198 -5.41 -13.62 15.65
C GLY A 198 -6.16 -13.82 16.98
N GLY A 199 -5.95 -14.93 17.68
CA GLY A 199 -6.47 -15.15 19.02
C GLY A 199 -5.83 -14.21 20.03
N SER A 200 -4.53 -13.94 19.85
CA SER A 200 -3.78 -12.94 20.58
C SER A 200 -2.86 -12.13 19.68
N TRP A 201 -2.63 -10.86 20.04
CA TRP A 201 -1.73 -9.96 19.33
C TRP A 201 -0.72 -9.36 20.29
N GLN A 202 0.55 -9.45 19.93
CA GLN A 202 1.66 -8.96 20.74
C GLN A 202 2.46 -7.90 19.97
N GLN A 203 2.90 -6.86 20.67
CA GLN A 203 3.79 -5.89 20.05
C GLN A 203 5.23 -6.43 20.05
N ALA A 204 5.67 -6.97 18.92
CA ALA A 204 7.04 -7.48 18.76
C ALA A 204 8.05 -6.36 18.53
N SER A 205 7.61 -5.26 17.88
CA SER A 205 8.50 -4.14 17.55
C SER A 205 7.71 -2.88 17.26
N ARG A 206 8.38 -1.72 17.25
CA ARG A 206 7.82 -0.45 16.77
C ARG A 206 8.51 -0.07 15.48
N ILE A 207 8.02 -0.57 14.35
CA ILE A 207 8.63 -0.29 13.04
C ILE A 207 8.09 0.98 12.39
N GLY A 208 6.84 1.35 12.66
CA GLY A 208 6.21 2.55 12.11
C GLY A 208 6.28 2.57 10.59
N ALA A 209 5.98 1.43 9.97
CA ALA A 209 6.03 1.26 8.53
C ALA A 209 4.71 1.71 7.87
N LEU A 210 4.78 1.99 6.58
CA LEU A 210 3.61 2.23 5.74
C LEU A 210 3.07 0.90 5.18
N ASN A 211 4.00 0.01 4.82
CA ASN A 211 3.67 -1.28 4.25
C ASN A 211 4.65 -2.35 4.73
N VAL A 212 4.22 -3.60 4.76
CA VAL A 212 4.99 -4.76 5.20
C VAL A 212 4.69 -5.96 4.33
N ALA A 213 5.73 -6.74 4.00
CA ALA A 213 5.64 -8.00 3.27
C ALA A 213 6.41 -9.09 4.00
N CYS A 214 5.74 -10.17 4.36
CA CYS A 214 6.33 -11.35 4.98
C CYS A 214 6.16 -12.55 4.06
N PRO A 215 7.16 -12.90 3.24
CA PRO A 215 7.08 -14.12 2.42
C PRO A 215 7.03 -15.41 3.26
N VAL A 216 7.56 -15.37 4.47
CA VAL A 216 7.43 -16.41 5.51
C VAL A 216 7.42 -15.75 6.89
N SER A 217 6.96 -16.44 7.92
CA SER A 217 6.81 -15.88 9.27
C SER A 217 8.12 -15.35 9.88
N SER A 218 9.26 -15.96 9.55
CA SER A 218 10.58 -15.56 10.05
C SER A 218 11.25 -14.47 9.22
N ARG A 219 10.76 -14.16 8.02
CA ARG A 219 11.37 -13.19 7.12
C ARG A 219 10.36 -12.15 6.66
N CYS A 220 10.61 -10.90 7.01
CA CYS A 220 9.74 -9.78 6.64
C CYS A 220 10.55 -8.58 6.15
N TYR A 221 9.94 -7.78 5.31
CA TYR A 221 10.44 -6.49 4.85
C TYR A 221 9.39 -5.42 5.12
N ALA A 222 9.85 -4.22 5.41
CA ALA A 222 8.96 -3.09 5.67
C ALA A 222 9.52 -1.82 5.03
N VAL A 223 8.62 -0.99 4.53
CA VAL A 223 8.97 0.33 3.99
C VAL A 223 8.36 1.41 4.88
N ARG A 224 9.15 2.44 5.12
CA ARG A 224 8.72 3.65 5.82
C ARG A 224 9.38 4.87 5.24
N ASN A 225 8.83 6.05 5.52
CA ASN A 225 9.43 7.31 5.12
C ASN A 225 9.93 8.07 6.35
N GLN A 226 11.06 8.74 6.21
CA GLN A 226 11.65 9.60 7.22
C GLN A 226 12.04 10.92 6.59
N LEU A 227 11.50 12.03 7.12
CA LEU A 227 11.74 13.38 6.60
C LEU A 227 11.52 13.46 5.08
N ASP A 228 12.58 13.29 4.28
CA ASP A 228 12.63 13.47 2.83
C ASP A 228 13.07 12.20 2.07
N HIS A 229 13.21 11.06 2.75
CA HIS A 229 13.72 9.82 2.16
C HIS A 229 12.93 8.58 2.56
N GLY A 230 13.00 7.55 1.70
CA GLY A 230 12.46 6.23 1.96
C GLY A 230 13.47 5.31 2.63
N VAL A 231 12.97 4.40 3.46
CA VAL A 231 13.76 3.43 4.20
C VAL A 231 13.18 2.04 4.01
N ILE A 232 14.04 1.06 3.71
CA ILE A 232 13.69 -0.35 3.73
C ILE A 232 14.33 -1.01 4.94
N LEU A 233 13.51 -1.70 5.71
CA LEU A 233 13.89 -2.53 6.84
C LEU A 233 13.70 -4.00 6.48
N GLY A 234 14.56 -4.87 7.01
CA GLY A 234 14.45 -6.32 6.89
C GLY A 234 14.52 -7.00 8.24
N ARG A 235 13.76 -8.09 8.42
CA ARG A 235 13.80 -8.98 9.58
C ARG A 235 14.07 -10.40 9.11
N ASN A 236 14.94 -11.12 9.82
CA ASN A 236 15.26 -12.52 9.59
C ASN A 236 15.36 -13.26 10.92
N GLY A 237 14.21 -13.66 11.47
CA GLY A 237 14.10 -14.38 12.75
C GLY A 237 14.45 -13.56 14.01
N GLY A 238 15.00 -12.37 13.85
CA GLY A 238 15.42 -11.49 14.94
C GLY A 238 14.79 -10.10 14.84
N GLY A 239 15.52 -9.09 15.30
CA GLY A 239 15.10 -7.69 15.20
C GLY A 239 15.16 -7.14 13.77
N TRP A 240 14.54 -5.98 13.58
CA TRP A 240 14.58 -5.25 12.32
C TRP A 240 15.94 -4.59 12.11
N THR A 241 16.46 -4.70 10.90
CA THR A 241 17.72 -4.08 10.48
C THR A 241 17.49 -3.19 9.27
N LEU A 242 18.23 -2.08 9.23
CA LEU A 242 18.25 -1.21 8.05
C LEU A 242 18.87 -1.96 6.88
N GLN A 243 18.15 -2.03 5.76
CA GLN A 243 18.63 -2.61 4.51
C GLN A 243 19.16 -1.53 3.57
N THR A 244 18.35 -0.49 3.33
CA THR A 244 18.75 0.63 2.47
C THR A 244 17.97 1.90 2.77
N VAL A 245 18.52 3.03 2.31
CA VAL A 245 17.90 4.34 2.30
C VAL A 245 17.89 4.83 0.85
N THR A 246 16.80 5.46 0.43
CA THR A 246 16.61 5.97 -0.93
C THR A 246 16.11 7.42 -0.90
N PRO A 247 16.53 8.28 -1.86
CA PRO A 247 16.21 9.72 -1.83
C PRO A 247 14.73 10.04 -2.08
N TYR A 248 13.92 9.05 -2.45
CA TYR A 248 12.47 9.24 -2.66
C TYR A 248 11.67 8.37 -1.70
N PHE A 249 10.43 8.78 -1.45
CA PHE A 249 9.51 8.04 -0.60
C PHE A 249 9.22 6.65 -1.14
N LEU A 250 8.89 5.73 -0.24
CA LEU A 250 8.44 4.37 -0.54
C LEU A 250 7.01 4.19 -0.02
N ASN A 251 6.16 3.54 -0.80
CA ASN A 251 4.77 3.30 -0.46
C ASN A 251 4.47 1.82 -0.23
N ALA A 252 5.05 0.94 -1.04
CA ALA A 252 4.79 -0.50 -0.95
C ALA A 252 6.05 -1.33 -1.12
N VAL A 253 6.02 -2.55 -0.55
CA VAL A 253 6.98 -3.63 -0.77
C VAL A 253 6.23 -4.94 -0.90
N LEU A 254 6.64 -5.75 -1.87
CA LEU A 254 6.14 -7.10 -2.09
C LEU A 254 7.30 -8.07 -2.27
N CYS A 255 7.14 -9.28 -1.78
CA CYS A 255 8.12 -10.35 -1.94
C CYS A 255 7.48 -11.58 -2.60
N THR A 256 8.07 -12.07 -3.68
CA THR A 256 7.69 -13.32 -4.34
C THR A 256 8.41 -14.53 -3.75
N SER A 257 9.48 -14.29 -2.99
CA SER A 257 10.21 -15.31 -2.22
C SER A 257 10.89 -14.67 -1.01
N VAL A 258 11.53 -15.48 -0.18
CA VAL A 258 12.30 -15.00 0.98
C VAL A 258 13.42 -14.02 0.62
N ASN A 259 13.89 -14.03 -0.62
CA ASN A 259 15.02 -13.23 -1.07
C ASN A 259 14.67 -12.29 -2.23
N THR A 260 13.56 -12.51 -2.93
CA THR A 260 13.19 -11.72 -4.11
C THR A 260 12.05 -10.79 -3.78
N CYS A 261 12.32 -9.49 -3.76
CA CYS A 261 11.34 -8.48 -3.43
C CYS A 261 11.45 -7.26 -4.37
N VAL A 262 10.35 -6.54 -4.47
CA VAL A 262 10.23 -5.25 -5.16
C VAL A 262 9.68 -4.23 -4.18
N ALA A 263 10.26 -3.05 -4.11
CA ALA A 263 9.73 -1.91 -3.37
C ALA A 263 9.51 -0.74 -4.32
N VAL A 264 8.40 -0.03 -4.14
CA VAL A 264 8.00 1.07 -5.02
C VAL A 264 7.56 2.29 -4.22
N GLY A 265 7.66 3.45 -4.86
CA GLY A 265 7.19 4.68 -4.26
C GLY A 265 7.55 5.89 -5.10
N GLY A 266 7.56 7.07 -4.48
CA GLY A 266 7.93 8.31 -5.13
C GLY A 266 7.04 9.48 -4.76
N GLY A 267 7.19 10.56 -5.49
CA GLY A 267 6.47 11.81 -5.31
C GLY A 267 6.70 12.76 -6.48
N ALA A 268 6.39 14.04 -6.31
CA ALA A 268 6.50 15.05 -7.38
C ALA A 268 7.90 15.21 -7.96
N SER A 269 8.96 14.85 -7.22
CA SER A 269 10.36 14.96 -7.65
C SER A 269 10.90 13.72 -8.35
N GLY A 270 10.18 12.61 -8.34
CA GLY A 270 10.60 11.35 -8.96
C GLY A 270 10.04 10.14 -8.24
N SER A 271 10.21 8.97 -8.82
CA SER A 271 9.72 7.71 -8.29
C SER A 271 10.82 6.67 -8.19
N ASN A 272 10.67 5.76 -7.25
CA ASN A 272 11.59 4.65 -7.03
C ASN A 272 10.94 3.31 -7.40
N ILE A 273 11.72 2.48 -8.08
CA ILE A 273 11.53 1.03 -8.11
C ILE A 273 12.85 0.42 -7.68
N LEU A 274 12.84 -0.34 -6.59
CA LEU A 274 13.99 -1.06 -6.06
C LEU A 274 13.71 -2.55 -6.08
N THR A 275 14.71 -3.33 -6.43
CA THR A 275 14.62 -4.79 -6.42
C THR A 275 15.74 -5.41 -5.60
N THR A 276 15.48 -6.55 -5.00
CA THR A 276 16.49 -7.43 -4.41
C THR A 276 16.31 -8.87 -4.88
N GLY A 277 17.40 -9.59 -5.07
CA GLY A 277 17.40 -11.01 -5.38
C GLY A 277 18.06 -11.85 -4.27
N ASP A 278 18.69 -11.19 -3.27
CA ASP A 278 19.35 -11.83 -2.14
C ASP A 278 18.69 -11.48 -0.78
N GLY A 279 17.68 -10.61 -0.82
CA GLY A 279 16.98 -10.12 0.37
C GLY A 279 17.84 -9.26 1.30
N ARG A 280 18.93 -8.69 0.80
CA ARG A 280 19.86 -7.84 1.56
C ARG A 280 20.29 -6.60 0.78
N SER A 281 20.71 -6.80 -0.46
CA SER A 281 21.20 -5.74 -1.35
C SER A 281 20.06 -5.26 -2.24
N TRP A 282 19.75 -3.97 -2.18
CA TRP A 282 18.69 -3.38 -2.98
C TRP A 282 19.28 -2.55 -4.13
N THR A 283 18.82 -2.81 -5.34
CA THR A 283 19.23 -2.10 -6.54
C THR A 283 18.11 -1.18 -7.01
N VAL A 284 18.41 0.09 -7.17
CA VAL A 284 17.51 1.05 -7.82
C VAL A 284 17.42 0.71 -9.31
N ARG A 285 16.21 0.47 -9.80
CA ARG A 285 15.93 0.14 -11.20
C ARG A 285 15.40 1.34 -11.97
N GLN A 286 14.66 2.22 -11.29
CA GLN A 286 14.06 3.39 -11.90
C GLN A 286 13.92 4.52 -10.88
N HIS A 287 14.24 5.76 -11.23
CA HIS A 287 14.07 6.88 -10.30
C HIS A 287 13.58 8.20 -10.93
N GLU A 288 14.18 8.75 -11.96
CA GLU A 288 13.88 10.13 -12.36
C GLU A 288 12.90 10.27 -13.53
N ALA A 289 12.76 9.22 -14.36
CA ALA A 289 11.93 9.27 -15.56
C ALA A 289 10.43 9.17 -15.27
N ILE A 290 10.04 8.62 -14.10
CA ILE A 290 8.67 8.47 -13.67
C ILE A 290 8.34 9.59 -12.68
N ARG A 291 7.42 10.45 -13.04
CA ARG A 291 6.98 11.58 -12.20
C ARG A 291 5.69 11.30 -11.43
N GLN A 292 5.08 10.16 -11.66
CA GLN A 292 3.88 9.71 -10.97
C GLN A 292 4.26 9.00 -9.67
N THR A 293 3.46 9.20 -8.62
CA THR A 293 3.62 8.44 -7.38
C THR A 293 3.18 7.00 -7.59
N LEU A 294 4.13 6.08 -7.50
CA LEU A 294 3.84 4.64 -7.52
C LEU A 294 3.28 4.23 -6.16
N LEU A 295 2.12 3.58 -6.14
CA LEU A 295 1.36 3.33 -4.93
C LEU A 295 1.51 1.90 -4.42
N ASP A 296 1.43 0.92 -5.33
CA ASP A 296 1.50 -0.48 -4.95
C ASP A 296 2.11 -1.34 -6.07
N VAL A 297 2.53 -2.55 -5.70
CA VAL A 297 3.15 -3.53 -6.60
C VAL A 297 2.56 -4.91 -6.37
N GLY A 298 2.16 -5.57 -7.45
CA GLY A 298 1.70 -6.97 -7.47
C GLY A 298 2.58 -7.80 -8.41
N CYS A 299 3.02 -8.97 -7.95
CA CYS A 299 3.81 -9.89 -8.77
C CYS A 299 3.10 -11.24 -8.84
N ALA A 300 2.83 -11.68 -10.04
CA ALA A 300 2.20 -12.98 -10.30
C ALA A 300 3.19 -14.14 -10.19
N THR A 301 4.40 -13.91 -10.68
CA THR A 301 5.55 -14.81 -10.58
C THR A 301 6.78 -13.98 -10.29
N GLY A 302 7.92 -14.61 -9.98
CA GLY A 302 9.16 -13.89 -9.78
C GLY A 302 9.61 -13.01 -10.96
N ASN A 303 9.06 -13.23 -12.15
CA ASN A 303 9.45 -12.51 -13.37
C ASN A 303 8.47 -11.42 -13.79
N THR A 304 7.16 -11.61 -13.56
CA THR A 304 6.12 -10.69 -14.01
C THR A 304 5.54 -9.92 -12.84
N CYS A 305 5.73 -8.61 -12.83
CA CYS A 305 5.16 -7.72 -11.83
C CYS A 305 4.48 -6.53 -12.50
N PHE A 306 3.53 -5.96 -11.79
CA PHE A 306 2.81 -4.76 -12.16
C PHE A 306 2.87 -3.75 -11.01
N VAL A 307 2.97 -2.48 -11.36
CA VAL A 307 2.97 -1.36 -10.40
C VAL A 307 1.87 -0.40 -10.81
N VAL A 308 1.03 -0.01 -9.86
CA VAL A 308 -0.07 0.93 -10.09
C VAL A 308 0.27 2.32 -9.56
N ASP A 309 -0.31 3.35 -10.19
CA ASP A 309 -0.21 4.74 -9.76
C ASP A 309 -1.59 5.37 -9.48
N GLY A 310 -1.59 6.56 -8.89
CA GLY A 310 -2.81 7.31 -8.56
C GLY A 310 -3.60 7.84 -9.76
N THR A 311 -3.19 7.56 -11.00
CA THR A 311 -3.82 8.06 -12.25
C THR A 311 -4.28 6.94 -13.17
N ALA A 312 -4.49 5.74 -12.60
CA ALA A 312 -4.91 4.52 -13.29
C ALA A 312 -3.94 4.02 -14.38
N ASN A 313 -2.66 4.42 -14.32
CA ASN A 313 -1.62 3.83 -15.15
C ASN A 313 -1.01 2.61 -14.46
N VAL A 314 -0.46 1.72 -15.27
CA VAL A 314 0.24 0.51 -14.84
C VAL A 314 1.60 0.44 -15.51
N LEU A 315 2.64 0.23 -14.72
CA LEU A 315 3.95 -0.23 -15.19
C LEU A 315 4.02 -1.75 -15.08
N ALA A 316 4.61 -2.39 -16.07
CA ALA A 316 4.79 -3.84 -16.06
C ALA A 316 6.24 -4.23 -16.37
N THR A 317 6.65 -5.34 -15.80
CA THR A 317 7.92 -6.02 -16.07
C THR A 317 7.69 -7.49 -16.36
N THR A 318 8.56 -8.11 -17.16
CA THR A 318 8.60 -9.57 -17.41
C THR A 318 9.99 -10.16 -17.17
N ASP A 319 10.91 -9.37 -16.59
CA ASP A 319 12.31 -9.71 -16.40
C ASP A 319 12.79 -9.51 -14.95
N GLN A 320 11.94 -9.79 -13.98
CA GLN A 320 12.21 -9.64 -12.53
C GLN A 320 12.46 -8.18 -12.11
N GLY A 321 11.84 -7.23 -12.81
CA GLY A 321 11.97 -5.81 -12.49
C GLY A 321 13.29 -5.20 -12.97
N GLN A 322 14.01 -5.83 -13.89
CA GLN A 322 15.20 -5.22 -14.47
C GLN A 322 14.83 -4.08 -15.42
N THR A 323 13.77 -4.27 -16.21
CA THR A 323 13.17 -3.23 -17.06
C THR A 323 11.67 -3.12 -16.83
N TRP A 324 11.13 -1.93 -17.02
CA TRP A 324 9.71 -1.63 -16.80
C TRP A 324 9.14 -0.85 -17.99
N ALA A 325 7.93 -1.17 -18.39
CA ALA A 325 7.24 -0.49 -19.48
C ALA A 325 5.82 -0.10 -19.07
N TRP A 326 5.36 1.08 -19.54
CA TRP A 326 3.98 1.50 -19.36
C TRP A 326 3.04 0.60 -20.15
N GLN A 327 2.00 0.13 -19.49
CA GLN A 327 0.88 -0.57 -20.10
C GLN A 327 -0.34 0.34 -20.09
N SER A 328 -0.92 0.57 -21.29
CA SER A 328 -2.17 1.33 -21.38
C SER A 328 -3.30 0.50 -20.79
N THR A 329 -4.00 1.06 -19.81
CA THR A 329 -5.12 0.40 -19.16
C THR A 329 -6.46 0.76 -19.84
N GLY A 330 -6.56 1.95 -20.43
CA GLY A 330 -7.82 2.52 -20.89
C GLY A 330 -8.80 2.86 -19.76
N LEU A 331 -8.36 2.75 -18.50
CA LEU A 331 -9.17 3.03 -17.31
C LEU A 331 -9.19 4.53 -17.00
N VAL A 332 -10.27 4.98 -16.36
CA VAL A 332 -10.43 6.34 -15.85
C VAL A 332 -10.66 6.26 -14.34
N GLY A 333 -9.86 7.01 -13.57
CA GLY A 333 -9.94 7.00 -12.11
C GLY A 333 -8.55 6.96 -11.48
N SER A 334 -8.45 6.30 -10.32
CA SER A 334 -7.22 6.09 -9.59
C SER A 334 -7.10 4.61 -9.20
N LEU A 335 -5.90 4.06 -9.26
CA LEU A 335 -5.58 2.74 -8.72
C LEU A 335 -4.72 2.91 -7.47
N TYR A 336 -5.06 2.20 -6.38
CA TYR A 336 -4.38 2.33 -5.09
C TYR A 336 -3.65 1.06 -4.69
N ALA A 337 -4.19 -0.11 -5.04
CA ALA A 337 -3.58 -1.39 -4.71
C ALA A 337 -3.77 -2.42 -5.83
N ILE A 338 -2.92 -3.44 -5.81
CA ILE A 338 -2.91 -4.52 -6.81
C ILE A 338 -2.54 -5.86 -6.17
N SER A 339 -3.23 -6.92 -6.56
CA SER A 339 -2.92 -8.30 -6.19
C SER A 339 -2.90 -9.20 -7.42
N CYS A 340 -1.83 -9.97 -7.58
CA CYS A 340 -1.62 -10.85 -8.73
C CYS A 340 -1.52 -12.31 -8.28
N PRO A 341 -2.63 -13.04 -8.15
CA PRO A 341 -2.62 -14.43 -7.72
C PRO A 341 -2.08 -15.40 -8.78
N ALA A 342 -2.09 -15.01 -10.06
CA ALA A 342 -1.61 -15.84 -11.16
C ALA A 342 -0.96 -14.97 -12.25
N SER A 343 -0.14 -15.60 -13.11
CA SER A 343 0.60 -14.87 -14.17
C SER A 343 -0.30 -14.27 -15.25
N ASP A 344 -1.50 -14.77 -15.39
CA ASP A 344 -2.51 -14.38 -16.35
C ASP A 344 -3.67 -13.58 -15.74
N SER A 345 -3.64 -13.36 -14.41
CA SER A 345 -4.72 -12.71 -13.68
C SER A 345 -4.19 -11.82 -12.56
N CYS A 346 -4.46 -10.52 -12.65
CA CYS A 346 -4.22 -9.55 -11.58
C CYS A 346 -5.47 -8.70 -11.37
N PHE A 347 -5.70 -8.31 -10.13
CA PHE A 347 -6.78 -7.39 -9.77
C PHE A 347 -6.20 -6.12 -9.18
N ALA A 348 -6.64 -4.97 -9.67
CA ALA A 348 -6.29 -3.67 -9.11
C ALA A 348 -7.55 -2.94 -8.65
N VAL A 349 -7.43 -2.20 -7.55
CA VAL A 349 -8.56 -1.50 -6.94
C VAL A 349 -8.24 -0.04 -6.69
N GLY A 350 -9.30 0.77 -6.59
CA GLY A 350 -9.14 2.19 -6.38
C GLY A 350 -10.44 2.96 -6.34
N ALA A 351 -10.43 4.17 -6.90
CA ALA A 351 -11.58 5.04 -7.04
C ALA A 351 -11.91 5.29 -8.50
N GLY A 352 -13.17 5.17 -8.84
CA GLY A 352 -13.69 5.56 -10.15
C GLY A 352 -13.61 7.07 -10.40
N PRO A 353 -14.01 7.54 -11.59
CA PRO A 353 -13.99 8.95 -11.91
C PRO A 353 -14.79 9.79 -10.90
N ALA A 354 -14.30 10.99 -10.56
CA ALA A 354 -14.94 11.89 -9.60
C ALA A 354 -16.42 12.19 -9.93
N ALA A 355 -16.77 12.18 -11.20
CA ALA A 355 -18.15 12.47 -11.65
C ALA A 355 -19.14 11.34 -11.36
N THR A 356 -18.69 10.08 -11.28
CA THR A 356 -19.55 8.91 -11.06
C THR A 356 -19.40 8.35 -9.66
N GLY A 357 -18.27 8.65 -8.98
CA GLY A 357 -17.92 8.08 -7.68
C GLY A 357 -17.77 6.56 -7.76
N GLY A 358 -17.49 5.95 -6.62
CA GLY A 358 -17.51 4.50 -6.50
C GLY A 358 -16.16 3.83 -6.45
N GLY A 359 -16.17 2.59 -5.99
CA GLY A 359 -14.99 1.73 -5.97
C GLY A 359 -14.69 1.23 -7.39
N LEU A 360 -13.46 1.42 -7.82
CA LEU A 360 -12.95 0.86 -9.07
C LEU A 360 -12.33 -0.51 -8.80
N VAL A 361 -12.73 -1.49 -9.60
CA VAL A 361 -12.03 -2.77 -9.70
C VAL A 361 -11.66 -2.99 -11.17
N ALA A 362 -10.41 -3.29 -11.41
CA ALA A 362 -9.87 -3.63 -12.71
C ALA A 362 -9.26 -5.02 -12.67
N HIS A 363 -9.53 -5.82 -13.69
CA HIS A 363 -8.98 -7.16 -13.86
C HIS A 363 -8.10 -7.21 -15.10
N TYR A 364 -6.84 -7.60 -14.92
CA TYR A 364 -5.91 -7.92 -15.99
C TYR A 364 -6.09 -9.37 -16.42
N GLN A 365 -6.26 -9.56 -17.71
CA GLN A 365 -6.26 -10.89 -18.33
C GLN A 365 -5.15 -10.93 -19.39
N ALA A 366 -4.24 -11.90 -19.24
CA ALA A 366 -3.23 -12.14 -20.26
C ALA A 366 -3.88 -12.56 -21.59
N ALA A 367 -3.25 -12.19 -22.71
CA ALA A 367 -3.69 -12.66 -24.00
C ALA A 367 -3.49 -14.18 -24.08
N MET A 368 -4.51 -14.90 -24.51
CA MET A 368 -4.35 -16.33 -24.79
C MET A 368 -3.33 -16.50 -25.92
N THR A 369 -2.23 -17.14 -25.64
CA THR A 369 -1.31 -17.63 -26.67
C THR A 369 -2.05 -18.73 -27.44
N ARG A 370 -2.39 -18.46 -28.70
CA ARG A 370 -2.93 -19.47 -29.64
C ARG A 370 -1.84 -20.42 -30.07
#